data_f789c2dd80f9b2f76842328819032ffd
#
_entry.id   f789c2dd80f9b2f76842328819032ffd
#
_cell.length_a   1.000
_cell.length_b   1.000
_cell.length_c   1.000
_cell.angle_alpha   90.00
_cell.angle_beta   90.00
_cell.angle_gamma   90.00
#
_symmetry.space_group_name_H-M   'P 1'
#
loop_
_entity.id
_entity.type
_entity.pdbx_description
1 polymer ?
#
loop_
_entity_poly.entity_id
_entity_poly.type
_entity_poly.pdbx_seq_one_letter_code
_entity_poly.pdbx_strand_id
1 'polypeptide(L)'
;MKFSSKALKCGLSPMRKFHPYAVAAEARGKKIYHLNIGQPDIETPKAYFEAVRHFDLPVLAYAPSPGIPELIAAIRKYYDDLGMHFETGDILITNGGSEALQITMNCILDDGDEILIPEPFYPNYNTMAYTCGAKIHPIPTSPHDGY
;
A
#
# COMPACT_ATOMS: atom_id res chain seq x y z
N MET A 1 -3.85 18.20 24.72
CA MET A 1 -3.57 18.16 23.27
C MET A 1 -4.85 17.75 22.55
N LYS A 2 -5.24 18.39 21.44
CA LYS A 2 -6.45 18.07 20.66
C LYS A 2 -6.02 17.46 19.33
N PHE A 3 -6.60 16.32 18.97
CA PHE A 3 -6.39 15.73 17.64
C PHE A 3 -7.15 16.51 16.56
N SER A 4 -6.63 16.48 15.33
CA SER A 4 -7.34 17.07 14.19
C SER A 4 -8.64 16.33 13.89
N SER A 5 -9.60 17.03 13.27
CA SER A 5 -10.86 16.40 12.82
C SER A 5 -10.61 15.31 11.76
N LYS A 6 -9.58 15.46 10.94
CA LYS A 6 -9.16 14.45 9.95
C LYS A 6 -8.71 13.16 10.65
N ALA A 7 -7.85 13.27 11.68
CA ALA A 7 -7.40 12.12 12.46
C ALA A 7 -8.54 11.41 13.20
N LEU A 8 -9.51 12.17 13.73
CA LEU A 8 -10.65 11.60 14.46
C LEU A 8 -11.63 10.85 13.54
N LYS A 9 -11.64 11.14 12.24
CA LYS A 9 -12.42 10.39 11.24
C LYS A 9 -11.76 9.06 10.84
N CYS A 10 -10.43 8.93 11.04
CA CYS A 10 -9.73 7.68 10.74
C CYS A 10 -10.09 6.62 11.78
N GLY A 11 -10.81 5.59 11.36
CA GLY A 11 -11.17 4.46 12.21
C GLY A 11 -10.02 3.45 12.35
N LEU A 12 -10.20 2.51 13.28
CA LEU A 12 -9.32 1.34 13.35
C LEU A 12 -9.56 0.42 12.15
N SER A 13 -8.51 -0.27 11.71
CA SER A 13 -8.61 -1.21 10.60
C SER A 13 -9.65 -2.31 10.89
N PRO A 14 -10.71 -2.43 10.09
CA PRO A 14 -11.74 -3.47 10.29
C PRO A 14 -11.17 -4.89 10.11
N MET A 15 -10.11 -5.05 9.32
CA MET A 15 -9.43 -6.34 9.12
C MET A 15 -8.78 -6.85 10.41
N ARG A 16 -8.38 -5.97 11.32
CA ARG A 16 -7.72 -6.32 12.58
C ARG A 16 -8.69 -6.42 13.76
N LYS A 17 -9.96 -6.12 13.55
CA LYS A 17 -11.01 -6.17 14.58
C LYS A 17 -11.09 -7.52 15.29
N PHE A 18 -10.90 -8.60 14.56
CA PHE A 18 -11.01 -9.96 15.08
C PHE A 18 -9.70 -10.54 15.63
N HIS A 19 -8.59 -9.82 15.52
CA HIS A 19 -7.28 -10.29 16.00
C HIS A 19 -7.29 -10.76 17.47
N PRO A 20 -7.87 -10.02 18.44
CA PRO A 20 -7.92 -10.50 19.84
C PRO A 20 -8.68 -11.82 20.00
N TYR A 21 -9.72 -12.04 19.19
CA TYR A 21 -10.49 -13.28 19.23
C TYR A 21 -9.70 -14.45 18.64
N ALA A 22 -8.95 -14.22 17.58
CA ALA A 22 -8.06 -15.21 16.98
C ALA A 22 -6.99 -15.64 18.00
N VAL A 23 -6.27 -14.70 18.60
CA VAL A 23 -5.27 -14.97 19.64
C VAL A 23 -5.85 -15.78 20.81
N ALA A 24 -7.03 -15.39 21.31
CA ALA A 24 -7.68 -16.12 22.38
C ALA A 24 -8.13 -17.54 21.98
N ALA A 25 -8.47 -17.76 20.73
CA ALA A 25 -8.83 -19.09 20.22
C ALA A 25 -7.59 -19.96 20.02
N GLU A 26 -6.49 -19.42 19.49
CA GLU A 26 -5.20 -20.08 19.34
C GLU A 26 -4.64 -20.53 20.71
N ALA A 27 -4.74 -19.66 21.73
CA ALA A 27 -4.35 -19.99 23.10
C ALA A 27 -5.14 -21.19 23.70
N ARG A 28 -6.32 -21.50 23.14
CA ARG A 28 -7.13 -22.67 23.48
C ARG A 28 -6.88 -23.88 22.55
N GLY A 29 -5.81 -23.84 21.74
CA GLY A 29 -5.45 -24.91 20.82
C GLY A 29 -6.29 -24.98 19.55
N LYS A 30 -7.06 -23.93 19.21
CA LYS A 30 -7.82 -23.87 17.96
C LYS A 30 -6.89 -23.42 16.82
N LYS A 31 -6.93 -24.13 15.69
CA LYS A 31 -6.27 -23.68 14.47
C LYS A 31 -7.09 -22.59 13.82
N ILE A 32 -6.48 -21.42 13.58
CA ILE A 32 -7.11 -20.29 12.93
C ILE A 32 -6.54 -20.13 11.51
N TYR A 33 -7.43 -19.91 10.55
CA TYR A 33 -7.08 -19.60 9.16
C TYR A 33 -7.36 -18.10 8.91
N HIS A 34 -6.29 -17.34 8.67
CA HIS A 34 -6.36 -15.90 8.45
C HIS A 34 -6.64 -15.59 6.98
N LEU A 35 -7.92 -15.45 6.61
CA LEU A 35 -8.35 -15.09 5.25
C LEU A 35 -8.57 -13.57 5.07
N ASN A 36 -8.32 -12.80 6.11
CA ASN A 36 -8.53 -11.34 6.14
C ASN A 36 -7.27 -10.53 5.79
N ILE A 37 -6.14 -11.19 5.55
CA ILE A 37 -4.87 -10.56 5.18
C ILE A 37 -4.31 -11.31 3.98
N GLY A 38 -3.96 -10.56 2.92
CA GLY A 38 -3.30 -11.10 1.73
C GLY A 38 -1.81 -11.37 1.97
N GLN A 39 -1.50 -12.25 2.93
CA GLN A 39 -0.13 -12.66 3.22
C GLN A 39 0.31 -13.71 2.19
N PRO A 40 1.41 -13.49 1.43
CA PRO A 40 1.96 -14.53 0.57
C PRO A 40 2.36 -15.77 1.38
N ASP A 41 2.08 -16.95 0.83
CA ASP A 41 2.43 -18.26 1.41
C ASP A 41 3.49 -19.01 0.58
N ILE A 42 3.99 -18.39 -0.49
CA ILE A 42 5.10 -18.89 -1.29
C ILE A 42 6.44 -18.36 -0.78
N GLU A 43 7.50 -19.13 -1.00
CA GLU A 43 8.84 -18.70 -0.60
C GLU A 43 9.27 -17.45 -1.36
N THR A 44 9.84 -16.49 -0.63
CA THR A 44 10.48 -15.32 -1.25
C THR A 44 11.66 -15.79 -2.12
N PRO A 45 11.82 -15.23 -3.33
CA PRO A 45 12.92 -15.61 -4.22
C PRO A 45 14.28 -15.57 -3.54
N LYS A 46 15.09 -16.63 -3.70
CA LYS A 46 16.43 -16.72 -3.08
C LYS A 46 17.33 -15.57 -3.49
N ALA A 47 17.20 -15.09 -4.74
CA ALA A 47 17.95 -13.94 -5.26
C ALA A 47 17.80 -12.67 -4.41
N TYR A 48 16.61 -12.44 -3.79
CA TYR A 48 16.42 -11.34 -2.86
C TYR A 48 17.33 -11.45 -1.64
N PHE A 49 17.34 -12.62 -1.00
CA PHE A 49 18.17 -12.85 0.20
C PHE A 49 19.67 -12.82 -0.13
N GLU A 50 20.07 -13.32 -1.30
CA GLU A 50 21.46 -13.21 -1.77
C GLU A 50 21.87 -11.76 -1.97
N ALA A 51 21.04 -10.94 -2.60
CA ALA A 51 21.31 -9.53 -2.78
C ALA A 51 21.45 -8.79 -1.44
N VAL A 52 20.58 -9.09 -0.46
CA VAL A 52 20.67 -8.51 0.88
C VAL A 52 21.96 -8.96 1.62
N ARG A 53 22.35 -10.24 1.53
CA ARG A 53 23.57 -10.74 2.16
C ARG A 53 24.84 -10.13 1.60
N HIS A 54 24.85 -9.79 0.30
CA HIS A 54 26.00 -9.21 -0.38
C HIS A 54 25.93 -7.68 -0.48
N PHE A 55 24.99 -7.09 0.26
CA PHE A 55 24.90 -5.63 0.36
C PHE A 55 25.95 -5.12 1.33
N ASP A 56 27.10 -4.75 0.77
CA ASP A 56 28.28 -4.32 1.54
C ASP A 56 28.64 -2.88 1.15
N LEU A 57 27.88 -1.93 1.68
CA LEU A 57 28.19 -0.51 1.55
C LEU A 57 28.79 -0.01 2.86
N PRO A 58 29.98 0.62 2.82
CA PRO A 58 30.65 1.13 4.02
C PRO A 58 29.88 2.28 4.68
N VAL A 59 29.01 2.96 3.93
CA VAL A 59 28.16 4.05 4.42
C VAL A 59 26.79 3.95 3.78
N LEU A 60 25.74 3.93 4.61
CA LEU A 60 24.36 4.09 4.15
C LEU A 60 24.07 5.60 4.01
N ALA A 61 24.32 6.14 2.85
CA ALA A 61 24.02 7.54 2.52
C ALA A 61 22.53 7.74 2.20
N TYR A 62 22.09 9.00 2.16
CA TYR A 62 20.77 9.34 1.65
C TYR A 62 20.64 8.95 0.17
N ALA A 63 19.49 8.35 -0.16
CA ALA A 63 19.13 8.17 -1.56
C ALA A 63 18.70 9.51 -2.19
N PRO A 64 18.86 9.67 -3.52
CA PRO A 64 18.23 10.78 -4.23
C PRO A 64 16.71 10.79 -4.02
N SER A 65 16.11 11.98 -3.98
CA SER A 65 14.66 12.13 -3.70
C SER A 65 13.74 11.31 -4.61
N PRO A 66 14.00 11.16 -5.93
CA PRO A 66 13.18 10.29 -6.77
C PRO A 66 13.42 8.79 -6.55
N GLY A 67 14.51 8.42 -5.90
CA GLY A 67 14.96 7.05 -5.73
C GLY A 67 16.36 6.81 -6.30
N ILE A 68 16.95 5.66 -6.00
CA ILE A 68 18.27 5.31 -6.55
C ILE A 68 18.16 4.99 -8.05
N PRO A 69 19.11 5.46 -8.87
CA PRO A 69 19.03 5.32 -10.34
C PRO A 69 18.91 3.88 -10.79
N GLU A 70 19.59 2.96 -10.13
CA GLU A 70 19.58 1.53 -10.45
C GLU A 70 18.19 0.91 -10.29
N LEU A 71 17.44 1.30 -9.25
CA LEU A 71 16.09 0.82 -9.04
C LEU A 71 15.13 1.41 -10.08
N ILE A 72 15.26 2.71 -10.38
CA ILE A 72 14.45 3.36 -11.42
C ILE A 72 14.70 2.69 -12.78
N ALA A 73 15.96 2.41 -13.14
CA ALA A 73 16.30 1.72 -14.37
C ALA A 73 15.71 0.29 -14.43
N ALA A 74 15.73 -0.45 -13.31
CA ALA A 74 15.15 -1.77 -13.22
C ALA A 74 13.62 -1.75 -13.38
N ILE A 75 12.96 -0.77 -12.77
CA ILE A 75 11.50 -0.56 -12.89
C ILE A 75 11.13 -0.18 -14.33
N ARG A 76 11.88 0.73 -14.96
CA ARG A 76 11.66 1.07 -16.37
C ARG A 76 11.72 -0.17 -17.24
N LYS A 77 12.79 -0.96 -17.09
CA LYS A 77 12.93 -2.21 -17.87
C LYS A 77 11.75 -3.15 -17.63
N TYR A 78 11.29 -3.31 -16.39
CA TYR A 78 10.14 -4.15 -16.08
C TYR A 78 8.88 -3.70 -16.82
N TYR A 79 8.63 -2.38 -16.89
CA TYR A 79 7.48 -1.85 -17.60
C TYR A 79 7.67 -1.89 -19.13
N ASP A 80 8.89 -1.67 -19.62
CA ASP A 80 9.21 -1.83 -21.04
C ASP A 80 8.92 -3.27 -21.52
N ASP A 81 9.27 -4.27 -20.72
CA ASP A 81 8.99 -5.69 -21.02
C ASP A 81 7.46 -5.99 -21.06
N LEU A 82 6.63 -5.13 -20.46
CA LEU A 82 5.15 -5.18 -20.51
C LEU A 82 4.55 -4.28 -21.59
N GLY A 83 5.39 -3.62 -22.42
CA GLY A 83 4.95 -2.71 -23.46
C GLY A 83 4.53 -1.32 -22.97
N MET A 84 4.89 -0.95 -21.74
CA MET A 84 4.67 0.37 -21.17
C MET A 84 5.99 1.12 -21.05
N HIS A 85 6.09 2.27 -21.74
CA HIS A 85 7.33 3.04 -21.82
C HIS A 85 7.26 4.27 -20.92
N PHE A 86 8.20 4.37 -19.99
CA PHE A 86 8.36 5.49 -19.07
C PHE A 86 9.75 6.08 -19.15
N GLU A 87 9.85 7.40 -19.03
CA GLU A 87 11.12 8.08 -18.85
C GLU A 87 11.57 8.03 -17.38
N THR A 88 12.83 8.32 -17.13
CA THR A 88 13.37 8.34 -15.76
C THR A 88 12.62 9.31 -14.85
N GLY A 89 12.16 10.45 -15.38
CA GLY A 89 11.41 11.46 -14.64
C GLY A 89 9.97 11.10 -14.32
N ASP A 90 9.43 10.04 -14.93
CA ASP A 90 8.07 9.57 -14.71
C ASP A 90 7.95 8.61 -13.51
N ILE A 91 9.09 8.25 -12.91
CA ILE A 91 9.14 7.26 -11.83
C ILE A 91 9.64 7.89 -10.54
N LEU A 92 8.82 7.77 -9.50
CA LEU A 92 9.14 8.15 -8.13
C LEU A 92 9.08 6.91 -7.23
N ILE A 93 10.16 6.65 -6.50
CA ILE A 93 10.22 5.53 -5.56
C ILE A 93 9.63 5.95 -4.21
N THR A 94 8.77 5.09 -3.67
CA THR A 94 8.09 5.30 -2.39
C THR A 94 8.23 4.07 -1.48
N ASN A 95 7.92 4.23 -0.18
CA ASN A 95 7.82 3.12 0.77
C ASN A 95 6.54 2.29 0.53
N GLY A 96 6.47 1.66 -0.62
CA GLY A 96 5.34 0.85 -1.04
C GLY A 96 4.16 1.65 -1.59
N GLY A 97 3.13 0.93 -2.06
CA GLY A 97 1.97 1.50 -2.73
C GLY A 97 1.13 2.44 -1.86
N SER A 98 1.12 2.27 -0.55
CA SER A 98 0.35 3.15 0.34
C SER A 98 0.90 4.58 0.35
N GLU A 99 2.23 4.75 0.36
CA GLU A 99 2.84 6.07 0.28
C GLU A 99 2.63 6.67 -1.11
N ALA A 100 2.76 5.87 -2.18
CA ALA A 100 2.49 6.31 -3.54
C ALA A 100 1.07 6.87 -3.68
N LEU A 101 0.07 6.14 -3.21
CA LEU A 101 -1.32 6.58 -3.24
C LEU A 101 -1.55 7.84 -2.40
N GLN A 102 -0.96 7.91 -1.20
CA GLN A 102 -1.10 9.08 -0.33
C GLN A 102 -0.48 10.33 -0.96
N ILE A 103 0.72 10.21 -1.56
CA ILE A 103 1.37 11.31 -2.27
C ILE A 103 0.51 11.73 -3.46
N THR A 104 0.07 10.78 -4.27
CA THR A 104 -0.79 11.07 -5.44
C THR A 104 -2.06 11.81 -5.04
N MET A 105 -2.79 11.29 -4.05
CA MET A 105 -4.02 11.94 -3.57
C MET A 105 -3.76 13.36 -3.04
N ASN A 106 -2.67 13.57 -2.30
CA ASN A 106 -2.31 14.91 -1.81
C ASN A 106 -1.93 15.89 -2.93
N CYS A 107 -1.43 15.38 -4.07
CA CYS A 107 -1.04 16.21 -5.20
C CYS A 107 -2.20 16.61 -6.11
N ILE A 108 -3.27 15.81 -6.15
CA ILE A 108 -4.36 15.99 -7.14
C ILE A 108 -5.71 16.29 -6.53
N LEU A 109 -5.87 16.24 -5.19
CA LEU A 109 -7.14 16.44 -4.50
C LEU A 109 -7.05 17.59 -3.50
N ASP A 110 -8.03 18.47 -3.55
CA ASP A 110 -8.28 19.52 -2.57
C ASP A 110 -9.33 19.10 -1.52
N ASP A 111 -9.46 19.89 -0.44
CA ASP A 111 -10.48 19.65 0.59
C ASP A 111 -11.89 19.74 -0.03
N GLY A 112 -12.63 18.64 0.02
CA GLY A 112 -13.99 18.53 -0.50
C GLY A 112 -14.11 17.86 -1.86
N ASP A 113 -13.00 17.60 -2.53
CA ASP A 113 -12.99 16.83 -3.77
C ASP A 113 -13.50 15.41 -3.58
N GLU A 114 -13.90 14.78 -4.67
CA GLU A 114 -14.54 13.48 -4.67
C GLU A 114 -13.70 12.45 -5.45
N ILE A 115 -13.60 11.23 -4.91
CA ILE A 115 -12.89 10.12 -5.53
C ILE A 115 -13.83 8.92 -5.68
N LEU A 116 -13.86 8.33 -6.87
CA LEU A 116 -14.62 7.13 -7.16
C LEU A 116 -13.75 5.89 -6.88
N ILE A 117 -14.26 4.95 -6.09
CA ILE A 117 -13.56 3.72 -5.78
C ILE A 117 -14.54 2.54 -5.91
N PRO A 118 -14.27 1.53 -6.75
CA PRO A 118 -15.05 0.30 -6.79
C PRO A 118 -15.02 -0.42 -5.44
N GLU A 119 -16.17 -0.88 -4.94
CA GLU A 119 -16.25 -1.64 -3.69
C GLU A 119 -16.61 -3.11 -3.96
N PRO A 120 -16.08 -4.06 -3.13
CA PRO A 120 -15.32 -3.84 -1.89
C PRO A 120 -13.88 -3.37 -2.16
N PHE A 121 -13.39 -2.41 -1.38
CA PHE A 121 -12.06 -1.87 -1.53
C PHE A 121 -11.22 -1.98 -0.24
N TYR A 122 -9.93 -1.75 -0.38
CA TYR A 122 -8.99 -1.78 0.74
C TYR A 122 -9.30 -0.67 1.75
N PRO A 123 -9.57 -1.00 3.03
CA PRO A 123 -10.06 -0.03 4.02
C PRO A 123 -9.18 1.19 4.25
N ASN A 124 -7.87 1.09 3.96
CA ASN A 124 -6.96 2.21 4.13
C ASN A 124 -7.23 3.36 3.15
N TYR A 125 -7.92 3.11 2.03
CA TYR A 125 -8.34 4.18 1.12
C TYR A 125 -9.20 5.22 1.82
N ASN A 126 -10.06 4.80 2.77
CA ASN A 126 -10.81 5.73 3.62
C ASN A 126 -9.88 6.68 4.39
N THR A 127 -8.83 6.12 5.02
CA THR A 127 -7.85 6.92 5.77
C THR A 127 -7.11 7.89 4.87
N MET A 128 -6.68 7.43 3.69
CA MET A 128 -5.98 8.27 2.72
C MET A 128 -6.87 9.42 2.24
N ALA A 129 -8.11 9.14 1.85
CA ALA A 129 -9.07 10.16 1.43
C ALA A 129 -9.36 11.16 2.57
N TYR A 130 -9.62 10.69 3.79
CA TYR A 130 -9.87 11.58 4.92
C TYR A 130 -8.69 12.51 5.25
N THR A 131 -7.46 12.02 5.13
CA THR A 131 -6.27 12.84 5.38
C THR A 131 -6.06 13.90 4.31
N CYS A 132 -6.41 13.61 3.06
CA CYS A 132 -6.41 14.60 1.96
C CYS A 132 -7.61 15.56 2.02
N GLY A 133 -8.65 15.26 2.81
CA GLY A 133 -9.88 16.05 2.85
C GLY A 133 -10.91 15.65 1.79
N ALA A 134 -10.63 14.61 1.02
CA ALA A 134 -11.52 14.12 -0.03
C ALA A 134 -12.66 13.25 0.51
N LYS A 135 -13.70 13.10 -0.31
CA LYS A 135 -14.85 12.22 -0.08
C LYS A 135 -14.78 11.02 -1.02
N ILE A 136 -15.04 9.82 -0.49
CA ILE A 136 -15.17 8.64 -1.33
C ILE A 136 -16.62 8.47 -1.75
N HIS A 137 -16.83 8.29 -3.05
CA HIS A 137 -18.05 7.76 -3.64
C HIS A 137 -17.80 6.31 -4.07
N PRO A 138 -18.29 5.32 -3.29
CA PRO A 138 -18.11 3.93 -3.65
C PRO A 138 -18.94 3.60 -4.90
N ILE A 139 -18.34 2.86 -5.82
CA ILE A 139 -19.02 2.28 -6.96
C ILE A 139 -19.40 0.86 -6.58
N PRO A 140 -20.69 0.52 -6.42
CA PRO A 140 -21.11 -0.83 -6.12
C PRO A 140 -20.68 -1.79 -7.23
N THR A 141 -20.02 -2.89 -6.85
CA THR A 141 -19.69 -3.99 -7.75
C THR A 141 -20.25 -5.30 -7.23
N SER A 142 -20.31 -6.31 -8.06
CA SER A 142 -20.89 -7.61 -7.73
C SER A 142 -19.99 -8.74 -8.21
N PRO A 143 -19.76 -9.78 -7.38
CA PRO A 143 -19.03 -10.96 -7.84
C PRO A 143 -19.73 -11.70 -8.98
N HIS A 144 -21.03 -11.47 -9.17
CA HIS A 144 -21.79 -12.07 -10.27
C HIS A 144 -21.49 -11.41 -11.63
N ASP A 145 -21.01 -10.16 -11.60
CA ASP A 145 -20.71 -9.37 -12.80
C ASP A 145 -19.19 -9.22 -13.02
N GLY A 146 -18.37 -9.85 -12.14
CA GLY A 146 -16.91 -9.90 -12.25
C GLY A 146 -16.17 -8.71 -11.61
N TYR A 147 -16.85 -7.95 -10.72
CA TYR A 147 -16.33 -6.75 -10.06
C TYR A 147 -16.05 -5.56 -10.97
#